data_7e97988d8abf36fc29918333b5ea52a8
#
_entry.id   7e97988d8abf36fc29918333b5ea52a8
#
_cell.length_a   1.000
_cell.length_b   1.000
_cell.length_c   1.000
_cell.angle_alpha   90.00
_cell.angle_beta   90.00
_cell.angle_gamma   90.00
#
_symmetry.space_group_name_H-M   'P 1'
#
loop_
_entity.id
_entity.type
_entity.pdbx_description
1 polymer ?
#
loop_
_entity_poly.entity_id
_entity_poly.type
_entity_poly.pdbx_seq_one_letter_code
_entity_poly.pdbx_strand_id
1 'polypeptide(L)'
;MGNRALIIFTDGERVSPVVYLHWCGDQVPAWLNDLKQLMRGREGDVDYSCARFIGLCHTQIVGNLSLGVWNVPTPIERTVRAFPTTDRSREQLAAYGHGDAGVVIVNAHGLHLASLRRLPA
;
A
#
# COMPACT_ATOMS: atom_id res chain seq x y z
N MET A 1 6.09 16.95 11.12
CA MET A 1 4.87 16.38 10.72
C MET A 1 5.08 15.21 9.82
N GLY A 2 4.47 14.14 10.09
CA GLY A 2 4.64 12.95 9.29
C GLY A 2 3.88 13.01 7.98
N ASN A 3 4.13 12.05 7.12
CA ASN A 3 3.39 11.85 5.90
C ASN A 3 3.15 10.34 5.84
N ARG A 4 2.23 9.88 6.68
CA ARG A 4 2.05 8.46 6.94
C ARG A 4 1.22 7.77 5.88
N ALA A 5 1.56 6.53 5.60
CA ALA A 5 0.79 5.70 4.68
C ALA A 5 0.82 4.25 5.14
N LEU A 6 -0.28 3.56 4.91
CA LEU A 6 -0.37 2.13 5.11
C LEU A 6 -0.56 1.53 3.73
N ILE A 7 0.40 0.74 3.26
CA ILE A 7 0.36 0.19 1.91
C ILE A 7 0.09 -1.30 1.98
N ILE A 8 -0.89 -1.75 1.20
CA ILE A 8 -1.29 -3.16 1.16
C ILE A 8 -1.41 -3.58 -0.29
N PHE A 9 -0.74 -4.68 -0.64
CA PHE A 9 -0.83 -5.23 -1.99
C PHE A 9 -1.85 -6.35 -2.01
N THR A 10 -2.62 -6.45 -3.06
CA THR A 10 -3.59 -7.54 -3.22
C THR A 10 -3.82 -7.84 -4.69
N ASP A 11 -4.17 -9.09 -5.00
CA ASP A 11 -4.55 -9.48 -6.34
C ASP A 11 -6.05 -9.84 -6.37
N GLY A 12 -6.77 -9.53 -5.31
CA GLY A 12 -8.19 -9.87 -5.19
C GLY A 12 -8.43 -11.12 -4.35
N GLU A 13 -7.38 -11.91 -4.12
CA GLU A 13 -7.48 -13.11 -3.31
C GLU A 13 -6.52 -13.07 -2.15
N ARG A 14 -5.25 -12.83 -2.43
CA ARG A 14 -4.24 -12.71 -1.39
C ARG A 14 -4.08 -11.27 -0.99
N VAL A 15 -3.72 -11.07 0.26
CA VAL A 15 -3.48 -9.74 0.81
C VAL A 15 -2.11 -9.78 1.46
N SER A 16 -1.27 -8.81 1.16
CA SER A 16 0.04 -8.72 1.79
C SER A 16 -0.09 -8.19 3.21
N PRO A 17 0.96 -8.28 4.00
CA PRO A 17 1.02 -7.52 5.25
C PRO A 17 0.92 -6.03 4.94
N VAL A 18 0.59 -5.24 5.96
CA VAL A 18 0.56 -3.79 5.85
C VAL A 18 2.00 -3.29 5.95
N VAL A 19 2.38 -2.45 5.01
CA VAL A 19 3.66 -1.75 5.09
C VAL A 19 3.38 -0.33 5.56
N TYR A 20 3.99 0.06 6.66
CA TYR A 20 3.78 1.37 7.27
C TYR A 20 4.95 2.29 6.97
N LEU A 21 4.65 3.48 6.45
CA LEU A 21 5.62 4.54 6.25
C LEU A 21 5.20 5.73 7.09
N HIS A 22 6.12 6.28 7.86
CA HIS A 22 5.81 7.43 8.69
C HIS A 22 6.04 8.75 7.97
N TRP A 23 7.09 8.83 7.14
CA TRP A 23 7.49 10.11 6.56
C TRP A 23 7.25 10.28 5.07
N CYS A 24 7.25 9.20 4.33
CA CYS A 24 7.33 9.28 2.88
C CYS A 24 6.08 8.79 2.14
N GLY A 25 4.91 8.96 2.75
CA GLY A 25 3.68 8.47 2.13
C GLY A 25 3.40 9.07 0.77
N ASP A 26 3.81 10.30 0.53
CA ASP A 26 3.59 10.97 -0.74
C ASP A 26 4.53 10.46 -1.84
N GLN A 27 5.54 9.67 -1.49
CA GLN A 27 6.48 9.10 -2.46
C GLN A 27 5.98 7.77 -3.03
N VAL A 28 4.92 7.20 -2.47
CA VAL A 28 4.46 5.89 -2.85
C VAL A 28 4.18 5.76 -4.36
N PRO A 29 3.49 6.70 -5.01
CA PRO A 29 3.25 6.54 -6.45
C PRO A 29 4.55 6.46 -7.26
N ALA A 30 5.53 7.26 -6.92
CA ALA A 30 6.83 7.23 -7.63
C ALA A 30 7.54 5.91 -7.36
N TRP A 31 7.51 5.44 -6.13
CA TRP A 31 8.18 4.17 -5.78
C TRP A 31 7.48 2.97 -6.40
N LEU A 32 6.17 3.03 -6.64
CA LEU A 32 5.48 1.96 -7.35
C LEU A 32 5.95 1.87 -8.79
N ASN A 33 6.27 3.00 -9.41
CA ASN A 33 6.84 2.97 -10.74
C ASN A 33 8.19 2.26 -10.75
N ASP A 34 9.03 2.53 -9.75
CA ASP A 34 10.31 1.85 -9.64
C ASP A 34 10.10 0.37 -9.37
N LEU A 35 9.09 0.04 -8.57
CA LEU A 35 8.81 -1.35 -8.24
C LEU A 35 8.45 -2.16 -9.47
N LYS A 36 7.82 -1.57 -10.47
CA LYS A 36 7.47 -2.28 -11.70
C LYS A 36 8.70 -2.90 -12.34
N GLN A 37 9.83 -2.21 -12.31
CA GLN A 37 11.05 -2.75 -12.87
C GLN A 37 11.57 -3.92 -12.03
N LEU A 38 11.45 -3.82 -10.73
CA LEU A 38 11.92 -4.86 -9.83
C LEU A 38 11.06 -6.10 -9.87
N MET A 39 9.84 -5.99 -10.40
CA MET A 39 8.91 -7.10 -10.44
C MET A 39 8.91 -7.86 -11.76
N ARG A 40 9.82 -7.53 -12.67
CA ARG A 40 9.89 -8.25 -13.94
C ARG A 40 10.05 -9.74 -13.68
N GLY A 41 9.20 -10.53 -14.30
CA GLY A 41 9.20 -11.97 -14.13
C GLY A 41 8.39 -12.44 -12.93
N ARG A 42 7.89 -11.52 -12.13
CA ARG A 42 7.08 -11.85 -10.95
C ARG A 42 5.82 -11.01 -10.90
N GLU A 43 5.37 -10.55 -12.04
CA GLU A 43 4.19 -9.69 -12.11
C GLU A 43 2.99 -10.41 -11.48
N GLY A 44 2.25 -9.69 -10.66
CA GLY A 44 1.07 -10.24 -10.01
C GLY A 44 1.33 -10.98 -8.70
N ASP A 45 2.59 -11.14 -8.32
CA ASP A 45 2.92 -11.88 -7.10
C ASP A 45 2.80 -10.94 -5.90
N VAL A 46 1.80 -11.16 -5.07
CA VAL A 46 1.50 -10.28 -3.94
C VAL A 46 2.64 -10.24 -2.93
N ASP A 47 3.14 -11.41 -2.57
CA ASP A 47 4.18 -11.49 -1.53
C ASP A 47 5.50 -10.89 -1.99
N TYR A 48 5.88 -11.15 -3.25
CA TYR A 48 7.10 -10.58 -3.79
C TYR A 48 6.96 -9.07 -3.98
N SER A 49 5.77 -8.60 -4.38
CA SER A 49 5.54 -7.16 -4.52
C SER A 49 5.77 -6.46 -3.18
N CYS A 50 5.21 -7.02 -2.12
CA CYS A 50 5.34 -6.45 -0.79
C CYS A 50 6.81 -6.45 -0.34
N ALA A 51 7.49 -7.59 -0.50
CA ALA A 51 8.87 -7.72 -0.05
C ALA A 51 9.79 -6.78 -0.79
N ARG A 52 9.63 -6.68 -2.10
CA ARG A 52 10.49 -5.81 -2.90
C ARG A 52 10.18 -4.35 -2.67
N PHE A 53 8.93 -4.01 -2.38
CA PHE A 53 8.57 -2.65 -2.02
C PHE A 53 9.23 -2.25 -0.71
N ILE A 54 9.27 -3.15 0.27
CA ILE A 54 9.95 -2.90 1.53
C ILE A 54 11.44 -2.64 1.29
N GLY A 55 12.05 -3.47 0.44
CA GLY A 55 13.46 -3.28 0.10
C GLY A 55 13.71 -1.94 -0.57
N LEU A 56 12.81 -1.54 -1.46
CA LEU A 56 12.92 -0.26 -2.12
C LEU A 56 12.80 0.89 -1.12
N CYS A 57 11.84 0.80 -0.20
CA CYS A 57 11.69 1.82 0.84
C CYS A 57 12.96 1.95 1.66
N HIS A 58 13.56 0.82 2.00
CA HIS A 58 14.76 0.82 2.82
C HIS A 58 15.91 1.55 2.14
N THR A 59 16.02 1.43 0.83
CA THR A 59 17.09 2.08 0.11
C THR A 59 16.78 3.54 -0.21
N GLN A 60 15.51 3.91 -0.31
CA GLN A 60 15.12 5.26 -0.68
C GLN A 60 14.97 6.21 0.49
N ILE A 61 14.69 5.70 1.67
CA ILE A 61 14.47 6.57 2.82
C ILE A 61 15.83 6.99 3.39
N VAL A 62 16.01 8.30 3.45
CA VAL A 62 17.24 8.87 3.98
C VAL A 62 16.93 9.46 5.33
N GLY A 63 17.82 9.25 6.29
CA GLY A 63 17.64 9.80 7.64
C GLY A 63 16.86 8.84 8.51
N ASN A 64 15.77 9.32 9.08
CA ASN A 64 15.00 8.52 10.01
C ASN A 64 14.16 7.47 9.28
N LEU A 65 14.59 6.22 9.34
CA LEU A 65 13.89 5.13 8.70
C LEU A 65 12.79 4.62 9.63
N SER A 66 11.58 5.11 9.42
CA SER A 66 10.42 4.63 10.16
C SER A 66 9.56 3.81 9.22
N LEU A 67 9.78 2.51 9.24
CA LEU A 67 9.18 1.56 8.31
C LEU A 67 8.75 0.35 9.13
N GLY A 68 7.50 0.00 9.06
CA GLY A 68 6.97 -1.12 9.82
C GLY A 68 6.15 -2.06 8.97
N VAL A 69 5.91 -3.25 9.50
CA VAL A 69 5.12 -4.26 8.82
C VAL A 69 4.28 -4.99 9.86
N TRP A 70 3.00 -5.19 9.57
CA TRP A 70 2.16 -6.01 10.43
C TRP A 70 1.04 -6.63 9.60
N ASN A 71 0.35 -7.62 10.16
CA ASN A 71 -0.71 -8.31 9.43
C ASN A 71 -1.94 -7.41 9.27
N VAL A 72 -2.61 -7.53 8.15
CA VAL A 72 -3.87 -6.83 7.94
C VAL A 72 -4.88 -7.38 8.95
N PRO A 73 -5.57 -6.52 9.70
CA PRO A 73 -6.58 -6.98 10.62
C PRO A 73 -7.69 -7.71 9.88
N THR A 74 -8.13 -8.84 10.45
CA THR A 74 -9.17 -9.66 9.84
C THR A 74 -10.41 -8.87 9.43
N PRO A 75 -10.90 -7.93 10.25
CA PRO A 75 -12.12 -7.20 9.89
C PRO A 75 -12.03 -6.41 8.59
N ILE A 76 -10.84 -5.98 8.17
CA ILE A 76 -10.73 -5.19 6.96
C ILE A 76 -10.15 -5.97 5.78
N GLU A 77 -9.76 -7.21 5.99
CA GLU A 77 -9.13 -7.99 4.94
C GLU A 77 -10.04 -8.16 3.73
N ARG A 78 -11.30 -8.43 3.96
CA ARG A 78 -12.26 -8.60 2.87
C ARG A 78 -12.40 -7.30 2.08
N THR A 79 -12.45 -6.17 2.78
CA THR A 79 -12.56 -4.87 2.12
C THR A 79 -11.38 -4.62 1.21
N VAL A 80 -10.18 -4.98 1.67
CA VAL A 80 -8.98 -4.80 0.87
C VAL A 80 -9.03 -5.67 -0.38
N ARG A 81 -9.40 -6.96 -0.23
CA ARG A 81 -9.45 -7.87 -1.36
C ARG A 81 -10.45 -7.45 -2.43
N ALA A 82 -11.49 -6.75 -2.01
CA ALA A 82 -12.55 -6.36 -2.92
C ALA A 82 -12.23 -5.11 -3.73
N PHE A 83 -11.07 -4.52 -3.56
CA PHE A 83 -10.70 -3.27 -4.21
C PHE A 83 -11.81 -2.26 -3.96
N PRO A 84 -11.82 -1.63 -2.80
CA PRO A 84 -12.94 -0.81 -2.33
C PRO A 84 -13.45 0.19 -3.36
N THR A 85 -14.74 0.16 -3.60
CA THR A 85 -15.36 1.03 -4.57
C THR A 85 -16.55 1.78 -4.01
N THR A 86 -17.03 1.42 -2.83
CA THR A 86 -18.19 2.07 -2.23
C THR A 86 -17.75 3.06 -1.16
N ASP A 87 -18.60 4.02 -0.86
CA ASP A 87 -18.30 5.00 0.19
C ASP A 87 -18.12 4.30 1.53
N ARG A 88 -18.91 3.27 1.78
CA ARG A 88 -18.80 2.52 3.04
C ARG A 88 -17.44 1.86 3.16
N SER A 89 -16.95 1.25 2.08
CA SER A 89 -15.65 0.63 2.07
C SER A 89 -14.56 1.66 2.29
N ARG A 90 -14.70 2.82 1.67
CA ARG A 90 -13.73 3.89 1.83
C ARG A 90 -13.69 4.39 3.27
N GLU A 91 -14.86 4.53 3.91
CA GLU A 91 -14.92 4.97 5.29
C GLU A 91 -14.26 3.95 6.21
N GLN A 92 -14.47 2.68 5.96
CA GLN A 92 -13.89 1.63 6.76
C GLN A 92 -12.35 1.68 6.70
N LEU A 93 -11.82 1.89 5.52
CA LEU A 93 -10.37 2.00 5.36
C LEU A 93 -9.84 3.30 5.93
N ALA A 94 -10.58 4.39 5.78
CA ALA A 94 -10.15 5.67 6.34
C ALA A 94 -10.06 5.60 7.86
N ALA A 95 -10.98 4.87 8.49
CA ALA A 95 -10.95 4.69 9.93
C ALA A 95 -9.73 3.88 10.36
N TYR A 96 -9.28 2.95 9.51
CA TYR A 96 -8.11 2.16 9.83
C TYR A 96 -6.83 2.99 9.65
N GLY A 97 -6.81 3.86 8.65
CA GLY A 97 -5.65 4.70 8.40
C GLY A 97 -5.52 5.80 9.44
N HIS A 98 -4.39 6.46 9.42
CA HIS A 98 -4.11 7.50 10.41
C HIS A 98 -4.01 8.88 9.77
N GLY A 99 -4.72 9.11 8.70
CA GLY A 99 -4.66 10.39 8.00
C GLY A 99 -3.48 10.47 7.06
N ASP A 100 -3.05 11.65 6.73
CA ASP A 100 -1.94 11.89 5.79
C ASP A 100 -2.23 11.22 4.44
N ALA A 101 -1.39 10.29 3.98
CA ALA A 101 -1.62 9.60 2.71
C ALA A 101 -2.64 8.47 2.85
N GLY A 102 -2.96 8.07 4.06
CA GLY A 102 -4.02 7.10 4.31
C GLY A 102 -3.65 5.68 3.95
N VAL A 103 -4.68 4.88 3.67
CA VAL A 103 -4.48 3.49 3.28
C VAL A 103 -4.39 3.42 1.77
N VAL A 104 -3.30 2.87 1.27
CA VAL A 104 -3.05 2.74 -0.16
C VAL A 104 -3.15 1.28 -0.53
N ILE A 105 -4.15 0.93 -1.32
CA ILE A 105 -4.33 -0.43 -1.80
C ILE A 105 -3.73 -0.49 -3.20
N VAL A 106 -2.81 -1.43 -3.41
CA VAL A 106 -2.13 -1.57 -4.69
C VAL A 106 -2.55 -2.87 -5.34
N ASN A 107 -3.01 -2.80 -6.58
CA ASN A 107 -3.33 -4.00 -7.34
C ASN A 107 -2.02 -4.62 -7.81
N ALA A 108 -1.73 -5.83 -7.38
CA ALA A 108 -0.47 -6.49 -7.71
C ALA A 108 -0.32 -6.75 -9.21
N HIS A 109 -1.44 -6.82 -9.94
CA HIS A 109 -1.40 -7.04 -11.35
C HIS A 109 -1.13 -5.77 -12.16
N GLY A 110 -0.27 -4.99 -11.90
CA GLY A 110 0.06 -3.77 -12.64
C GLY A 110 0.65 -2.74 -11.75
N LEU A 111 0.62 -3.04 -10.45
CA LEU A 111 1.19 -2.15 -9.44
C LEU A 111 0.65 -0.74 -9.54
N HIS A 112 -0.65 -0.64 -9.77
CA HIS A 112 -1.30 0.66 -9.78
C HIS A 112 -2.23 0.78 -8.59
N LEU A 113 -2.52 2.00 -8.21
CA LEU A 113 -3.35 2.27 -7.05
C LEU A 113 -4.77 1.83 -7.30
N ALA A 114 -5.27 1.01 -6.38
CA ALA A 114 -6.65 0.59 -6.40
C ALA A 114 -7.38 1.24 -5.23
N SER A 115 -6.73 2.14 -4.52
CA SER A 115 -7.25 2.68 -3.34
C SER A 115 -8.15 3.78 -3.60
N LEU A 116 -8.85 4.12 -2.62
CA LEU A 116 -9.72 5.07 -2.78
C LEU A 116 -9.26 6.35 -2.45
N ARG A 117 -8.12 6.58 -2.26
CA ARG A 117 -7.65 7.76 -1.95
C ARG A 117 -7.95 8.58 -2.97
N ARG A 118 -8.63 9.10 -3.20
CA ARG A 118 -8.94 9.64 -4.10
C ARG A 118 -9.00 10.54 -4.40
N LEU A 119 -9.12 11.02 -4.72
CA LEU A 119 -9.17 11.81 -5.36
C LEU A 119 -10.00 12.78 -5.14
N PRO A 120 -9.76 13.75 -5.05
CA PRO A 120 -10.46 14.78 -4.72
C PRO A 120 -11.31 15.02 -5.72
N ALA A 121 -12.20 15.24 -5.52
CA ALA A 121 -13.07 15.52 -6.45
C ALA A 121 -12.87 16.70 -7.06
#